data_9505d0b7fb542d05adeb231e89710749
#
_entry.id   9505d0b7fb542d05adeb231e89710749
#
_cell.length_a   1.000
_cell.length_b   1.000
_cell.length_c   1.000
_cell.angle_alpha   90.00
_cell.angle_beta   90.00
_cell.angle_gamma   90.00
#
_symmetry.space_group_name_H-M   'P 1'
#
loop_
_entity.id
_entity.type
_entity.pdbx_description
1 polymer ?
#
loop_
_entity_poly.entity_id
_entity_poly.type
_entity_poly.pdbx_seq_one_letter_code
_entity_poly.pdbx_strand_id
1 'polypeptide(L)'
;MSVFKEDSGPSSADAGPTDNQGAGRRGIGTHRVRGLSWIVAGIGCAGLLFQLLQVEDHTPMLLYFTVWSAILTTIVWPFVDTTSSKVVRIAAQAGALGNVLSGIVYWAVLFPPNGPGKYLLTILANVTLLAVLPVAVLIRLHTRPRPETLRAPQDLATAIYPLFYLATSFLLDSAFGIPSPYSFLRLHTDANVWINSVGLLLVWCLLAAALHATTRLCQRHLS
;
A
#
# COMPACT_ATOMS: atom_id res chain seq x y z
N MET A 1 -51.83 4.41 -59.69
CA MET A 1 -52.16 3.05 -59.21
C MET A 1 -51.23 2.74 -58.06
N SER A 2 -51.61 3.15 -56.87
CA SER A 2 -50.85 3.06 -55.67
C SER A 2 -51.46 1.97 -54.76
N VAL A 3 -50.65 0.93 -54.47
CA VAL A 3 -51.06 -0.19 -53.61
C VAL A 3 -50.63 0.18 -52.21
N PHE A 4 -51.61 0.36 -51.32
CA PHE A 4 -51.41 0.45 -49.87
C PHE A 4 -51.06 -0.94 -49.32
N LYS A 5 -49.97 -1.05 -48.57
CA LYS A 5 -49.58 -2.25 -47.82
C LYS A 5 -49.79 -1.97 -46.35
N GLU A 6 -50.79 -2.60 -45.76
CA GLU A 6 -51.05 -2.60 -44.32
C GLU A 6 -49.93 -3.34 -43.58
N ASP A 7 -49.30 -2.63 -42.67
CA ASP A 7 -48.31 -3.21 -41.74
C ASP A 7 -49.01 -3.59 -40.43
N SER A 8 -49.17 -4.86 -40.25
CA SER A 8 -49.68 -5.47 -39.00
C SER A 8 -48.61 -5.38 -37.93
N GLY A 9 -48.85 -4.62 -36.87
CA GLY A 9 -48.01 -4.44 -35.72
C GLY A 9 -47.77 -5.74 -34.94
N PRO A 10 -46.59 -5.93 -34.34
CA PRO A 10 -46.31 -7.08 -33.54
C PRO A 10 -46.94 -6.97 -32.14
N SER A 11 -47.57 -8.07 -31.76
CA SER A 11 -48.19 -8.38 -30.49
C SER A 11 -47.26 -8.17 -29.30
N SER A 12 -47.71 -7.40 -28.32
CA SER A 12 -47.17 -7.28 -26.98
C SER A 12 -47.60 -8.47 -26.15
N ALA A 13 -46.72 -9.47 -25.90
CA ALA A 13 -46.82 -10.40 -24.81
C ALA A 13 -45.52 -11.16 -24.66
N ASP A 14 -44.70 -10.77 -23.73
CA ASP A 14 -44.02 -11.62 -22.78
C ASP A 14 -43.10 -10.77 -21.87
N ALA A 15 -43.70 -10.13 -20.88
CA ALA A 15 -42.97 -9.64 -19.72
C ALA A 15 -42.70 -10.83 -18.79
N GLY A 16 -41.63 -11.57 -19.10
CA GLY A 16 -41.10 -12.59 -18.18
C GLY A 16 -40.70 -11.96 -16.83
N PRO A 17 -40.80 -12.73 -15.74
CA PRO A 17 -40.48 -12.20 -14.41
C PRO A 17 -39.03 -11.77 -14.36
N THR A 18 -38.84 -10.45 -14.20
CA THR A 18 -37.54 -9.84 -13.99
C THR A 18 -36.92 -10.41 -12.70
N ASP A 19 -35.88 -11.16 -12.89
CA ASP A 19 -35.10 -11.84 -11.86
C ASP A 19 -34.40 -10.79 -10.94
N ASN A 20 -35.14 -10.32 -9.94
CA ASN A 20 -34.67 -9.37 -8.91
C ASN A 20 -33.70 -9.98 -7.89
N GLN A 21 -33.25 -11.25 -8.10
CA GLN A 21 -32.34 -11.95 -7.17
C GLN A 21 -30.88 -11.49 -7.27
N GLY A 22 -30.49 -10.72 -8.29
CA GLY A 22 -29.12 -10.27 -8.48
C GLY A 22 -28.70 -9.03 -7.64
N ALA A 23 -29.67 -8.24 -7.17
CA ALA A 23 -29.38 -6.96 -6.51
C ALA A 23 -28.92 -7.11 -5.04
N GLY A 24 -29.44 -8.10 -4.33
CA GLY A 24 -29.15 -8.32 -2.90
C GLY A 24 -27.71 -8.84 -2.61
N ARG A 25 -27.14 -9.64 -3.52
CA ARG A 25 -25.80 -10.22 -3.30
C ARG A 25 -24.64 -9.25 -3.53
N ARG A 26 -24.83 -8.22 -4.36
CA ARG A 26 -23.78 -7.21 -4.62
C ARG A 26 -23.56 -6.24 -3.46
N GLY A 27 -24.54 -6.00 -2.60
CA GLY A 27 -24.45 -5.06 -1.48
C GLY A 27 -23.56 -5.54 -0.32
N ILE A 28 -23.64 -6.82 0.02
CA ILE A 28 -22.93 -7.38 1.20
C ILE A 28 -21.42 -7.44 0.99
N GLY A 29 -20.96 -7.71 -0.23
CA GLY A 29 -19.53 -7.80 -0.55
C GLY A 29 -18.82 -6.45 -0.47
N THR A 30 -19.47 -5.37 -0.89
CA THR A 30 -18.85 -4.03 -0.93
C THR A 30 -18.67 -3.42 0.45
N HIS A 31 -19.59 -3.65 1.39
CA HIS A 31 -19.46 -3.19 2.77
C HIS A 31 -18.33 -3.88 3.54
N ARG A 32 -18.15 -5.19 3.35
CA ARG A 32 -17.07 -5.97 3.98
C ARG A 32 -15.69 -5.51 3.51
N VAL A 33 -15.55 -5.21 2.24
CA VAL A 33 -14.29 -4.79 1.63
C VAL A 33 -13.88 -3.40 2.10
N ARG A 34 -14.83 -2.46 2.23
CA ARG A 34 -14.56 -1.12 2.80
C ARG A 34 -14.09 -1.21 4.26
N GLY A 35 -14.70 -2.09 5.07
CA GLY A 35 -14.29 -2.28 6.45
C GLY A 35 -12.81 -2.65 6.62
N LEU A 36 -12.28 -3.52 5.74
CA LEU A 36 -10.87 -3.93 5.80
C LEU A 36 -9.90 -2.76 5.54
N SER A 37 -10.24 -1.83 4.64
CA SER A 37 -9.39 -0.66 4.38
C SER A 37 -9.30 0.28 5.57
N TRP A 38 -10.40 0.44 6.31
CA TRP A 38 -10.42 1.19 7.57
C TRP A 38 -9.66 0.49 8.69
N ILE A 39 -9.70 -0.85 8.74
CA ILE A 39 -8.89 -1.63 9.69
C ILE A 39 -7.40 -1.41 9.43
N VAL A 40 -6.95 -1.46 8.17
CA VAL A 40 -5.54 -1.17 7.80
C VAL A 40 -5.15 0.24 8.24
N ALA A 41 -5.99 1.24 7.97
CA ALA A 41 -5.74 2.61 8.41
C ALA A 41 -5.69 2.73 9.94
N GLY A 42 -6.57 2.04 10.65
CA GLY A 42 -6.60 2.00 12.12
C GLY A 42 -5.33 1.39 12.72
N ILE A 43 -4.84 0.29 12.14
CA ILE A 43 -3.57 -0.34 12.55
C ILE A 43 -2.41 0.64 12.34
N GLY A 44 -2.35 1.30 11.17
CA GLY A 44 -1.33 2.30 10.88
C GLY A 44 -1.37 3.48 11.87
N CYS A 45 -2.56 3.99 12.16
CA CYS A 45 -2.77 5.06 13.14
C CYS A 45 -2.32 4.64 14.54
N ALA A 46 -2.68 3.44 14.99
CA ALA A 46 -2.27 2.91 16.30
C ALA A 46 -0.75 2.77 16.40
N GLY A 47 -0.10 2.23 15.36
CA GLY A 47 1.35 2.10 15.32
C GLY A 47 2.08 3.45 15.36
N LEU A 48 1.58 4.44 14.60
CA LEU A 48 2.11 5.81 14.62
C LEU A 48 1.91 6.47 15.97
N LEU A 49 0.75 6.24 16.63
CA LEU A 49 0.49 6.75 17.98
C LEU A 49 1.46 6.14 18.99
N PHE A 50 1.68 4.82 18.97
CA PHE A 50 2.67 4.18 19.84
C PHE A 50 4.07 4.75 19.60
N GLN A 51 4.44 4.99 18.34
CA GLN A 51 5.71 5.60 17.98
C GLN A 51 5.82 7.03 18.53
N LEU A 52 4.75 7.82 18.44
CA LEU A 52 4.69 9.19 18.95
C LEU A 52 4.82 9.25 20.47
N LEU A 53 4.14 8.34 21.18
CA LEU A 53 4.12 8.33 22.64
C LEU A 53 5.47 7.91 23.28
N GLN A 54 6.35 7.23 22.54
CA GLN A 54 7.63 6.76 23.08
C GLN A 54 8.80 7.72 22.84
N VAL A 55 8.66 8.69 21.93
CA VAL A 55 9.77 9.56 21.50
C VAL A 55 9.63 10.92 22.18
N GLU A 56 10.64 11.29 22.98
CA GLU A 56 10.70 12.62 23.62
C GLU A 56 11.02 13.71 22.59
N ASP A 57 11.94 13.40 21.62
CA ASP A 57 12.24 14.26 20.46
C ASP A 57 11.65 13.61 19.21
N HIS A 58 10.63 14.24 18.62
CA HIS A 58 9.89 13.73 17.47
C HIS A 58 10.58 13.97 16.12
N THR A 59 11.59 14.85 16.08
CA THR A 59 12.28 15.18 14.83
C THR A 59 12.92 13.96 14.16
N PRO A 60 13.67 13.09 14.88
CA PRO A 60 14.22 11.89 14.28
C PRO A 60 13.16 10.91 13.76
N MET A 61 11.97 10.86 14.39
CA MET A 61 10.89 9.98 13.98
C MET A 61 10.46 10.24 12.53
N LEU A 62 10.37 11.51 12.11
CA LEU A 62 9.96 11.89 10.75
C LEU A 62 11.00 11.55 9.68
N LEU A 63 12.22 11.17 10.09
CA LEU A 63 13.26 10.76 9.16
C LEU A 63 13.15 9.27 8.77
N TYR A 64 12.32 8.48 9.48
CA TYR A 64 12.20 7.05 9.19
C TYR A 64 11.27 6.78 8.01
N PHE A 65 11.76 6.00 7.04
CA PHE A 65 10.97 5.54 5.90
C PHE A 65 9.71 4.77 6.30
N THR A 66 9.80 4.00 7.40
CA THR A 66 8.66 3.28 7.99
C THR A 66 7.52 4.22 8.38
N VAL A 67 7.85 5.36 9.00
CA VAL A 67 6.86 6.36 9.42
C VAL A 67 6.18 6.98 8.21
N TRP A 68 6.94 7.33 7.17
CA TRP A 68 6.39 7.86 5.92
C TRP A 68 5.44 6.85 5.25
N SER A 69 5.85 5.57 5.21
CA SER A 69 5.03 4.49 4.64
C SER A 69 3.74 4.25 5.43
N ALA A 70 3.82 4.30 6.77
CA ALA A 70 2.66 4.17 7.63
C ALA A 70 1.71 5.36 7.49
N ILE A 71 2.22 6.61 7.45
CA ILE A 71 1.42 7.82 7.21
C ILE A 71 0.70 7.73 5.87
N LEU A 72 1.44 7.42 4.79
CA LEU A 72 0.88 7.29 3.45
C LEU A 72 -0.24 6.24 3.42
N THR A 73 0.00 5.08 4.03
CA THR A 73 -1.00 4.00 4.15
C THR A 73 -2.22 4.45 4.94
N THR A 74 -2.02 5.03 6.12
CA THR A 74 -3.12 5.48 7.00
C THR A 74 -4.02 6.49 6.31
N ILE A 75 -3.44 7.43 5.56
CA ILE A 75 -4.20 8.49 4.87
C ILE A 75 -4.90 7.94 3.63
N VAL A 76 -4.22 7.13 2.82
CA VAL A 76 -4.69 6.79 1.48
C VAL A 76 -5.66 5.61 1.46
N TRP A 77 -5.47 4.61 2.33
CA TRP A 77 -6.25 3.38 2.29
C TRP A 77 -7.77 3.56 2.49
N PRO A 78 -8.28 4.45 3.33
CA PRO A 78 -9.72 4.70 3.44
C PRO A 78 -10.39 5.10 2.12
N PHE A 79 -9.63 5.74 1.24
CA PHE A 79 -10.15 6.27 -0.03
C PHE A 79 -9.99 5.30 -1.20
N VAL A 80 -9.19 4.25 -1.08
CA VAL A 80 -8.88 3.30 -2.17
C VAL A 80 -10.14 2.63 -2.74
N ASP A 81 -11.15 2.37 -1.91
CA ASP A 81 -12.38 1.70 -2.32
C ASP A 81 -13.49 2.67 -2.75
N THR A 82 -13.30 3.97 -2.54
CA THR A 82 -14.30 5.01 -2.82
C THR A 82 -13.97 5.83 -4.06
N THR A 83 -12.71 5.80 -4.51
CA THR A 83 -12.26 6.60 -5.65
C THR A 83 -11.77 5.75 -6.81
N SER A 84 -11.99 6.22 -8.02
CA SER A 84 -11.41 5.67 -9.25
C SER A 84 -10.04 6.30 -9.60
N SER A 85 -9.53 7.22 -8.78
CA SER A 85 -8.28 7.95 -9.02
C SER A 85 -7.09 6.99 -9.12
N LYS A 86 -6.35 7.08 -10.23
CA LYS A 86 -5.11 6.32 -10.44
C LYS A 86 -4.03 6.73 -9.44
N VAL A 87 -3.97 8.01 -9.07
CA VAL A 87 -3.00 8.54 -8.10
C VAL A 87 -3.20 7.89 -6.74
N VAL A 88 -4.45 7.81 -6.25
CA VAL A 88 -4.76 7.17 -4.96
C VAL A 88 -4.36 5.69 -4.98
N ARG A 89 -4.56 4.99 -6.09
CA ARG A 89 -4.16 3.59 -6.24
C ARG A 89 -2.65 3.40 -6.24
N ILE A 90 -1.91 4.24 -6.97
CA ILE A 90 -0.44 4.22 -6.99
C ILE A 90 0.10 4.54 -5.59
N ALA A 91 -0.44 5.56 -4.92
CA ALA A 91 -0.04 5.92 -3.57
C ALA A 91 -0.33 4.82 -2.54
N ALA A 92 -1.49 4.16 -2.64
CA ALA A 92 -1.82 3.02 -1.77
C ALA A 92 -0.86 1.84 -1.97
N GLN A 93 -0.51 1.52 -3.22
CA GLN A 93 0.45 0.47 -3.52
C GLN A 93 1.86 0.86 -3.08
N ALA A 94 2.27 2.12 -3.26
CA ALA A 94 3.55 2.62 -2.78
C ALA A 94 3.66 2.53 -1.25
N GLY A 95 2.61 2.96 -0.52
CA GLY A 95 2.55 2.79 0.93
C GLY A 95 2.61 1.33 1.36
N ALA A 96 1.91 0.44 0.65
CA ALA A 96 1.93 -1.00 0.89
C ALA A 96 3.32 -1.59 0.73
N LEU A 97 3.96 -1.34 -0.41
CA LEU A 97 5.34 -1.78 -0.69
C LEU A 97 6.33 -1.21 0.32
N GLY A 98 6.16 0.06 0.70
CA GLY A 98 6.99 0.71 1.70
C GLY A 98 6.89 0.06 3.08
N ASN A 99 5.70 -0.32 3.53
CA ASN A 99 5.53 -1.05 4.79
C ASN A 99 6.15 -2.45 4.73
N VAL A 100 5.97 -3.17 3.61
CA VAL A 100 6.58 -4.50 3.42
C VAL A 100 8.10 -4.42 3.40
N LEU A 101 8.67 -3.47 2.65
CA LEU A 101 10.11 -3.24 2.61
C LEU A 101 10.66 -2.89 4.00
N SER A 102 9.99 -1.96 4.70
CA SER A 102 10.38 -1.59 6.08
C SER A 102 10.37 -2.78 7.03
N GLY A 103 9.35 -3.64 6.94
CA GLY A 103 9.28 -4.87 7.71
C GLY A 103 10.46 -5.80 7.39
N ILE A 104 10.74 -6.06 6.12
CA ILE A 104 11.85 -6.92 5.70
C ILE A 104 13.20 -6.36 6.19
N VAL A 105 13.46 -5.06 5.97
CA VAL A 105 14.71 -4.42 6.40
C VAL A 105 14.86 -4.49 7.91
N TYR A 106 13.80 -4.23 8.66
CA TYR A 106 13.85 -4.31 10.11
C TYR A 106 14.16 -5.73 10.59
N TRP A 107 13.39 -6.71 10.17
CA TRP A 107 13.54 -8.08 10.68
C TRP A 107 14.80 -8.79 10.18
N ALA A 108 15.24 -8.49 8.95
CA ALA A 108 16.43 -9.14 8.38
C ALA A 108 17.76 -8.44 8.74
N VAL A 109 17.74 -7.09 8.88
CA VAL A 109 18.97 -6.29 9.00
C VAL A 109 19.10 -5.64 10.37
N LEU A 110 18.03 -5.03 10.88
CA LEU A 110 18.10 -4.19 12.08
C LEU A 110 17.79 -4.96 13.37
N PHE A 111 16.88 -5.93 13.32
CA PHE A 111 16.47 -6.69 14.51
C PHE A 111 17.59 -7.51 15.15
N PRO A 112 18.41 -8.29 14.40
CA PRO A 112 19.42 -9.14 15.00
C PRO A 112 20.38 -8.41 15.98
N PRO A 113 20.91 -7.21 15.62
CA PRO A 113 21.78 -6.46 16.52
C PRO A 113 21.05 -5.68 17.62
N ASN A 114 19.81 -5.22 17.37
CA ASN A 114 19.14 -4.25 18.24
C ASN A 114 18.01 -4.86 19.09
N GLY A 115 17.47 -6.02 18.70
CA GLY A 115 16.31 -6.63 19.34
C GLY A 115 15.00 -5.84 19.16
N PRO A 116 13.91 -6.25 19.84
CA PRO A 116 12.59 -5.63 19.68
C PRO A 116 12.43 -4.26 20.38
N GLY A 117 13.44 -3.83 21.13
CA GLY A 117 13.38 -2.65 22.01
C GLY A 117 13.26 -3.03 23.49
N LYS A 118 13.62 -2.08 24.36
CA LYS A 118 13.63 -2.31 25.83
C LYS A 118 12.29 -1.97 26.49
N TYR A 119 11.52 -1.07 25.91
CA TYR A 119 10.28 -0.55 26.48
C TYR A 119 9.06 -1.14 25.77
N LEU A 120 7.99 -1.38 26.50
CA LEU A 120 6.75 -1.96 25.98
C LEU A 120 6.19 -1.16 24.79
N LEU A 121 6.18 0.17 24.86
CA LEU A 121 5.72 1.03 23.76
C LEU A 121 6.57 0.88 22.51
N THR A 122 7.89 0.73 22.64
CA THR A 122 8.80 0.48 21.52
C THR A 122 8.49 -0.87 20.86
N ILE A 123 8.27 -1.91 21.68
CA ILE A 123 7.89 -3.23 21.17
C ILE A 123 6.55 -3.16 20.43
N LEU A 124 5.55 -2.51 21.03
CA LEU A 124 4.24 -2.35 20.42
C LEU A 124 4.30 -1.56 19.10
N ALA A 125 5.05 -0.45 19.06
CA ALA A 125 5.25 0.33 17.85
C ALA A 125 5.92 -0.52 16.75
N ASN A 126 7.02 -1.17 17.05
CA ASN A 126 7.78 -1.98 16.10
C ASN A 126 6.95 -3.16 15.59
N VAL A 127 6.29 -3.92 16.47
CA VAL A 127 5.44 -5.04 16.06
C VAL A 127 4.27 -4.54 15.21
N THR A 128 3.62 -3.45 15.59
CA THR A 128 2.46 -2.92 14.86
C THR A 128 2.87 -2.41 13.49
N LEU A 129 3.92 -1.58 13.38
CA LEU A 129 4.33 -0.96 12.12
C LEU A 129 5.12 -1.91 11.20
N LEU A 130 5.90 -2.83 11.75
CA LEU A 130 6.88 -3.62 11.01
C LEU A 130 6.49 -5.10 10.84
N ALA A 131 5.43 -5.56 11.50
CA ALA A 131 4.87 -6.89 11.31
C ALA A 131 3.38 -6.85 10.99
N VAL A 132 2.55 -6.26 11.87
CA VAL A 132 1.08 -6.33 11.74
C VAL A 132 0.60 -5.51 10.53
N LEU A 133 1.08 -4.28 10.37
CA LEU A 133 0.68 -3.41 9.27
C LEU A 133 1.07 -3.97 7.89
N PRO A 134 2.32 -4.43 7.64
CA PRO A 134 2.68 -5.09 6.38
C PRO A 134 1.78 -6.30 6.05
N VAL A 135 1.52 -7.16 7.04
CA VAL A 135 0.66 -8.34 6.85
C VAL A 135 -0.78 -7.91 6.54
N ALA A 136 -1.34 -6.96 7.28
CA ALA A 136 -2.69 -6.46 7.07
C ALA A 136 -2.86 -5.86 5.66
N VAL A 137 -1.86 -5.10 5.19
CA VAL A 137 -1.83 -4.54 3.85
C VAL A 137 -1.79 -5.64 2.78
N LEU A 138 -0.93 -6.66 2.95
CA LEU A 138 -0.85 -7.77 2.02
C LEU A 138 -2.17 -8.54 1.94
N ILE A 139 -2.76 -8.89 3.09
CA ILE A 139 -4.07 -9.54 3.15
C ILE A 139 -5.10 -8.70 2.39
N ARG A 140 -5.12 -7.39 2.64
CA ARG A 140 -6.08 -6.50 1.99
C ARG A 140 -5.88 -6.40 0.48
N LEU A 141 -4.64 -6.38 -0.01
CA LEU A 141 -4.34 -6.39 -1.44
C LEU A 141 -4.84 -7.66 -2.13
N HIS A 142 -4.71 -8.83 -1.48
CA HIS A 142 -5.14 -10.12 -2.05
C HIS A 142 -6.64 -10.35 -1.93
N THR A 143 -7.33 -9.74 -0.97
CA THR A 143 -8.80 -9.89 -0.78
C THR A 143 -9.62 -8.90 -1.61
N ARG A 144 -8.99 -8.07 -2.41
CA ARG A 144 -9.68 -7.08 -3.25
C ARG A 144 -10.45 -7.78 -4.38
N PRO A 145 -11.78 -7.54 -4.54
CA PRO A 145 -12.62 -8.30 -5.49
C PRO A 145 -12.28 -8.07 -6.97
N ARG A 146 -11.59 -6.99 -7.28
CA ARG A 146 -11.04 -6.68 -8.60
C ARG A 146 -9.70 -5.98 -8.36
N PRO A 147 -8.60 -6.70 -8.25
CA PRO A 147 -7.31 -6.07 -8.39
C PRO A 147 -7.23 -5.60 -9.85
N GLU A 148 -7.58 -4.33 -10.10
CA GLU A 148 -7.05 -3.68 -11.28
C GLU A 148 -5.53 -3.71 -11.06
N THR A 149 -4.90 -4.77 -11.58
CA THR A 149 -3.45 -4.84 -11.64
C THR A 149 -3.01 -3.56 -12.31
N LEU A 150 -2.23 -2.75 -11.57
CA LEU A 150 -1.61 -1.61 -12.19
C LEU A 150 -0.87 -2.12 -13.43
N ARG A 151 -0.97 -1.41 -14.52
CA ARG A 151 -0.18 -1.74 -15.72
C ARG A 151 1.29 -1.53 -15.37
N ALA A 152 2.20 -2.25 -16.02
CA ALA A 152 3.63 -2.14 -15.78
C ALA A 152 4.18 -0.70 -15.60
N PRO A 153 3.75 0.33 -16.39
CA PRO A 153 4.18 1.70 -16.14
C PRO A 153 3.65 2.30 -14.84
N GLN A 154 2.53 1.79 -14.31
CA GLN A 154 1.99 2.25 -13.02
C GLN A 154 2.74 1.62 -11.84
N ASP A 155 3.22 0.37 -12.00
CA ASP A 155 4.09 -0.27 -11.00
C ASP A 155 5.42 0.49 -10.90
N LEU A 156 5.99 0.92 -12.03
CA LEU A 156 7.17 1.80 -12.04
C LEU A 156 6.92 3.15 -11.37
N ALA A 157 5.72 3.71 -11.50
CA ALA A 157 5.37 4.97 -10.84
C ALA A 157 5.42 4.86 -9.29
N THR A 158 5.28 3.66 -8.72
CA THR A 158 5.44 3.47 -7.28
C THR A 158 6.88 3.71 -6.83
N ALA A 159 7.88 3.56 -7.71
CA ALA A 159 9.29 3.79 -7.40
C ALA A 159 9.61 5.28 -7.16
N ILE A 160 8.76 6.20 -7.58
CA ILE A 160 8.88 7.64 -7.26
C ILE A 160 8.92 7.83 -5.74
N TYR A 161 8.17 7.00 -4.99
CA TYR A 161 8.09 7.13 -3.54
C TYR A 161 9.43 6.87 -2.82
N PRO A 162 10.12 5.72 -2.98
CA PRO A 162 11.43 5.52 -2.36
C PRO A 162 12.50 6.46 -2.93
N LEU A 163 12.44 6.86 -4.20
CA LEU A 163 13.34 7.84 -4.78
C LEU A 163 13.18 9.21 -4.11
N PHE A 164 11.94 9.65 -3.89
CA PHE A 164 11.65 10.89 -3.18
C PHE A 164 12.17 10.85 -1.74
N TYR A 165 11.98 9.71 -1.05
CA TYR A 165 12.52 9.53 0.30
C TYR A 165 14.05 9.61 0.32
N LEU A 166 14.74 8.90 -0.58
CA LEU A 166 16.22 8.94 -0.68
C LEU A 166 16.72 10.34 -0.98
N ALA A 167 16.10 11.03 -1.96
CA ALA A 167 16.46 12.40 -2.31
C ALA A 167 16.29 13.36 -1.13
N THR A 168 15.17 13.25 -0.40
CA THR A 168 14.93 14.07 0.80
C THR A 168 15.94 13.75 1.90
N SER A 169 16.22 12.46 2.15
CA SER A 169 17.20 12.03 3.16
C SER A 169 18.60 12.57 2.84
N PHE A 170 19.04 12.48 1.58
CA PHE A 170 20.34 13.00 1.16
C PHE A 170 20.41 14.52 1.19
N LEU A 171 19.32 15.22 0.83
CA LEU A 171 19.25 16.67 0.94
C LEU A 171 19.37 17.13 2.40
N LEU A 172 18.67 16.45 3.32
CA LEU A 172 18.74 16.78 4.75
C LEU A 172 20.14 16.54 5.33
N ASP A 173 20.80 15.45 4.94
CA ASP A 173 22.17 15.14 5.38
C ASP A 173 23.17 16.17 4.80
N SER A 174 23.09 16.47 3.49
CA SER A 174 24.06 17.36 2.81
C SER A 174 23.88 18.83 3.11
N ALA A 175 22.63 19.33 3.15
CA ALA A 175 22.34 20.77 3.28
C ALA A 175 22.14 21.22 4.73
N PHE A 176 21.66 20.34 5.60
CA PHE A 176 21.29 20.68 6.97
C PHE A 176 22.08 19.90 8.03
N GLY A 177 22.96 18.98 7.63
CA GLY A 177 23.71 18.15 8.56
C GLY A 177 22.85 17.20 9.40
N ILE A 178 21.64 16.89 8.91
CA ILE A 178 20.71 15.97 9.59
C ILE A 178 20.90 14.58 8.99
N PRO A 179 21.64 13.67 9.65
CA PRO A 179 22.00 12.39 9.08
C PRO A 179 20.79 11.46 8.96
N SER A 180 20.81 10.60 7.94
CA SER A 180 19.82 9.51 7.84
C SER A 180 19.81 8.66 9.12
N PRO A 181 18.63 8.24 9.61
CA PRO A 181 18.54 7.34 10.76
C PRO A 181 19.11 5.95 10.44
N TYR A 182 19.20 5.61 9.16
CA TYR A 182 19.81 4.36 8.70
C TYR A 182 21.30 4.57 8.45
N SER A 183 22.16 3.92 9.22
CA SER A 183 23.62 4.06 9.11
C SER A 183 24.13 3.76 7.71
N PHE A 184 23.53 2.79 7.02
CA PHE A 184 23.91 2.40 5.65
C PHE A 184 23.44 3.39 4.56
N LEU A 185 22.73 4.46 4.92
CA LEU A 185 22.29 5.55 4.01
C LEU A 185 22.93 6.91 4.37
N ARG A 186 23.92 6.96 5.25
CA ARG A 186 24.59 8.20 5.63
C ARG A 186 25.68 8.58 4.62
N LEU A 187 25.58 9.75 3.99
CA LEU A 187 26.48 10.21 2.95
C LEU A 187 27.94 10.34 3.42
N HIS A 188 28.14 10.76 4.66
CA HIS A 188 29.48 11.09 5.18
C HIS A 188 30.17 9.96 5.93
N THR A 189 29.44 8.89 6.26
CA THR A 189 29.98 7.82 7.11
C THR A 189 30.00 6.44 6.43
N ASP A 190 29.24 6.26 5.35
CA ASP A 190 29.18 4.99 4.62
C ASP A 190 29.68 5.16 3.18
N ALA A 191 30.85 4.59 2.87
CA ALA A 191 31.42 4.57 1.53
C ALA A 191 30.51 3.83 0.51
N ASN A 192 29.63 2.94 0.99
CA ASN A 192 28.76 2.12 0.17
C ASN A 192 27.34 2.70 0.02
N VAL A 193 27.09 3.95 0.43
CA VAL A 193 25.75 4.55 0.44
C VAL A 193 25.04 4.44 -0.90
N TRP A 194 25.75 4.61 -2.01
CA TRP A 194 25.17 4.48 -3.35
C TRP A 194 24.81 3.05 -3.71
N ILE A 195 25.65 2.08 -3.32
CA ILE A 195 25.39 0.64 -3.52
C ILE A 195 24.18 0.25 -2.70
N ASN A 196 24.09 0.68 -1.45
CA ASN A 196 22.96 0.40 -0.56
C ASN A 196 21.65 1.03 -1.10
N SER A 197 21.71 2.26 -1.61
CA SER A 197 20.56 2.94 -2.21
C SER A 197 20.04 2.22 -3.45
N VAL A 198 20.95 1.81 -4.35
CA VAL A 198 20.61 1.01 -5.54
C VAL A 198 20.05 -0.35 -5.11
N GLY A 199 20.64 -0.99 -4.11
CA GLY A 199 20.17 -2.25 -3.53
C GLY A 199 18.74 -2.14 -3.02
N LEU A 200 18.39 -1.09 -2.27
CA LEU A 200 17.03 -0.83 -1.81
C LEU A 200 16.05 -0.63 -2.96
N LEU A 201 16.43 0.10 -4.01
CA LEU A 201 15.59 0.29 -5.19
C LEU A 201 15.39 -1.02 -5.96
N LEU A 202 16.41 -1.86 -6.06
CA LEU A 202 16.28 -3.19 -6.67
C LEU A 202 15.32 -4.09 -5.86
N VAL A 203 15.45 -4.11 -4.53
CA VAL A 203 14.52 -4.84 -3.66
C VAL A 203 13.09 -4.30 -3.82
N TRP A 204 12.91 -2.99 -3.92
CA TRP A 204 11.61 -2.38 -4.22
C TRP A 204 11.02 -2.91 -5.52
N CYS A 205 11.79 -2.89 -6.61
CA CYS A 205 11.33 -3.39 -7.91
C CYS A 205 10.98 -4.88 -7.87
N LEU A 206 11.77 -5.69 -7.17
CA LEU A 206 11.50 -7.12 -6.99
C LEU A 206 10.21 -7.36 -6.19
N LEU A 207 9.99 -6.60 -5.11
CA LEU A 207 8.75 -6.67 -4.33
C LEU A 207 7.53 -6.24 -5.16
N ALA A 208 7.64 -5.17 -5.95
CA ALA A 208 6.58 -4.73 -6.86
C ALA A 208 6.25 -5.81 -7.90
N ALA A 209 7.26 -6.43 -8.50
CA ALA A 209 7.10 -7.51 -9.46
C ALA A 209 6.48 -8.76 -8.81
N ALA A 210 6.94 -9.14 -7.62
CA ALA A 210 6.40 -10.28 -6.87
C ALA A 210 4.93 -10.05 -6.50
N LEU A 211 4.58 -8.86 -6.01
CA LEU A 211 3.20 -8.50 -5.70
C LEU A 211 2.31 -8.54 -6.94
N HIS A 212 2.81 -8.06 -8.07
CA HIS A 212 2.10 -8.11 -9.33
C HIS A 212 1.88 -9.56 -9.82
N ALA A 213 2.89 -10.42 -9.70
CA ALA A 213 2.80 -11.83 -10.08
C ALA A 213 1.81 -12.59 -9.18
N THR A 214 1.88 -12.41 -7.86
CA THR A 214 0.99 -13.09 -6.90
C THR A 214 -0.47 -12.66 -7.08
N THR A 215 -0.73 -11.39 -7.33
CA THR A 215 -2.10 -10.91 -7.60
C THR A 215 -2.67 -11.50 -8.88
N ARG A 216 -1.87 -11.64 -9.94
CA ARG A 216 -2.29 -12.29 -11.19
C ARG A 216 -2.56 -13.78 -11.02
N LEU A 217 -1.73 -14.48 -10.24
CA LEU A 217 -1.94 -15.91 -9.97
C LEU A 217 -3.24 -16.14 -9.18
N CYS A 218 -3.49 -15.36 -8.13
CA CYS A 218 -4.73 -15.44 -7.37
C CYS A 218 -5.98 -15.22 -8.26
N GLN A 219 -5.90 -14.33 -9.24
CA GLN A 219 -7.02 -14.09 -10.16
C GLN A 219 -7.33 -15.29 -11.05
N ARG A 220 -6.28 -15.99 -11.55
CA ARG A 220 -6.47 -17.16 -12.42
C ARG A 220 -7.10 -18.36 -11.70
N HIS A 221 -6.95 -18.45 -10.38
CA HIS A 221 -7.55 -19.52 -9.56
C HIS A 221 -8.97 -19.22 -9.10
N LEU A 222 -9.44 -17.98 -9.22
CA LEU A 222 -10.77 -17.55 -8.81
C LEU A 222 -11.74 -17.33 -9.98
N SER A 223 -11.25 -17.42 -11.22
CA SER A 223 -12.04 -17.39 -12.47
C SER A 223 -12.35 -18.77 -12.97
#